data_d3166eefc0f81366bf3823e1d85b54ab
#
_entry.id   d3166eefc0f81366bf3823e1d85b54ab
#
_cell.length_a   1.000
_cell.length_b   1.000
_cell.length_c   1.000
_cell.angle_alpha   90.00
_cell.angle_beta   90.00
_cell.angle_gamma   90.00
#
_symmetry.space_group_name_H-M   'P 1'
#
loop_
_entity.id
_entity.type
_entity.pdbx_description
1 polymer ?
#
loop_
_entity_poly.entity_id
_entity_poly.type
_entity_poly.pdbx_seq_one_letter_code
_entity_poly.pdbx_strand_id
1 'polypeptide(L)'
;MKYISHTLFVLLLLMLAGCEKPIISDTDTEETVEKKGNLTLTISEVEHTPFPELTRKSASEACNRLNFAVYDTAGSRLKLTHQKLGDADFGTATFQLPEGTYIIVALAHSSNGNPTMTNPEKIQFNNSQGYTDTFLYYKKVVVGTESQTLSLSLHRITSLCRFVVNDAIPEGVAKLEFTYKGGSGSFDASTGYGCVNSTQVMKYDVQADMKQTQYDLYTFLHSTEGSLHLKVTAYDASGNMLFEKSMGVDMYQNQITWLKGNLFSDIQSTPTESFSATVDIDTQWQGELYFTY
;
A
#
# COMPACT_ATOMS: atom_id res chain seq x y z
N MET A 1 -45.68 22.23 -68.34
CA MET A 1 -45.23 21.51 -67.17
C MET A 1 -44.70 20.05 -67.41
N LYS A 2 -44.60 19.59 -68.64
CA LYS A 2 -44.03 18.24 -68.96
C LYS A 2 -42.54 18.22 -69.21
N TYR A 3 -41.89 19.35 -69.50
CA TYR A 3 -40.43 19.37 -69.78
C TYR A 3 -39.55 19.60 -68.56
N ILE A 4 -40.03 20.16 -67.50
CA ILE A 4 -39.27 20.40 -66.27
C ILE A 4 -39.04 19.08 -65.51
N SER A 5 -39.92 18.09 -65.66
CA SER A 5 -39.78 16.77 -65.01
C SER A 5 -38.70 15.92 -65.68
N HIS A 6 -38.47 16.07 -66.98
CA HIS A 6 -37.44 15.26 -67.68
C HIS A 6 -36.03 15.82 -67.49
N THR A 7 -35.89 17.15 -67.38
CA THR A 7 -34.58 17.78 -67.09
C THR A 7 -34.13 17.51 -65.65
N LEU A 8 -35.06 17.45 -64.70
CA LEU A 8 -34.72 17.11 -63.34
C LEU A 8 -34.33 15.65 -63.17
N PHE A 9 -34.95 14.74 -63.95
CA PHE A 9 -34.64 13.32 -63.95
C PHE A 9 -33.29 13.01 -64.61
N VAL A 10 -32.93 13.70 -65.69
CA VAL A 10 -31.61 13.60 -66.37
C VAL A 10 -30.51 14.20 -65.51
N LEU A 11 -30.79 15.29 -64.76
CA LEU A 11 -29.81 15.85 -63.83
C LEU A 11 -29.58 14.95 -62.60
N LEU A 12 -30.59 14.20 -62.17
CA LEU A 12 -30.48 13.24 -61.05
C LEU A 12 -29.71 11.97 -61.46
N LEU A 13 -29.80 11.55 -62.75
CA LEU A 13 -29.06 10.39 -63.27
C LEU A 13 -27.56 10.70 -63.48
N LEU A 14 -27.19 11.95 -63.72
CA LEU A 14 -25.78 12.37 -63.88
C LEU A 14 -25.00 12.48 -62.55
N MET A 15 -25.71 12.49 -61.45
CA MET A 15 -25.09 12.48 -60.09
C MET A 15 -24.70 11.09 -59.57
N LEU A 16 -25.04 10.01 -60.28
CA LEU A 16 -24.75 8.65 -59.89
C LEU A 16 -23.51 8.03 -60.57
N ALA A 17 -22.83 8.78 -61.43
CA ALA A 17 -21.67 8.28 -62.19
C ALA A 17 -20.35 8.97 -61.75
N GLY A 18 -20.12 9.10 -60.45
CA GLY A 18 -18.90 9.72 -60.02
C GLY A 18 -18.54 9.43 -58.59
N CYS A 19 -17.99 8.26 -58.34
CA CYS A 19 -16.99 7.98 -57.32
C CYS A 19 -16.68 6.46 -57.30
N GLU A 20 -16.03 5.99 -58.34
CA GLU A 20 -15.11 4.87 -58.14
C GLU A 20 -13.89 5.44 -57.43
N LYS A 21 -13.82 5.19 -56.13
CA LYS A 21 -12.55 5.28 -55.39
C LYS A 21 -11.57 4.28 -56.04
N PRO A 22 -10.37 4.69 -56.40
CA PRO A 22 -9.33 3.74 -56.76
C PRO A 22 -9.13 2.85 -55.51
N ILE A 23 -9.30 1.57 -55.68
CA ILE A 23 -8.84 0.58 -54.72
C ILE A 23 -7.32 0.61 -54.81
N ILE A 24 -6.70 1.48 -54.03
CA ILE A 24 -5.31 1.30 -53.65
C ILE A 24 -5.34 0.12 -52.72
N SER A 25 -4.96 -1.01 -53.24
CA SER A 25 -4.58 -2.19 -52.41
C SER A 25 -3.21 -1.85 -51.77
N ASP A 26 -3.22 -0.86 -50.89
CA ASP A 26 -2.21 -0.80 -49.87
C ASP A 26 -2.60 -1.85 -48.85
N THR A 27 -2.00 -3.01 -49.00
CA THR A 27 -1.83 -3.98 -47.92
C THR A 27 -0.76 -3.41 -47.01
N ASP A 28 -0.99 -2.19 -46.54
CA ASP A 28 -0.42 -1.74 -45.29
C ASP A 28 -1.37 -2.30 -44.22
N THR A 29 -1.11 -3.53 -43.86
CA THR A 29 -1.35 -3.97 -42.51
C THR A 29 -0.54 -2.97 -41.65
N GLU A 30 -1.17 -1.88 -41.20
CA GLU A 30 -0.72 -1.24 -40.01
C GLU A 30 -0.76 -2.35 -38.95
N GLU A 31 0.35 -3.11 -38.87
CA GLU A 31 0.73 -3.67 -37.61
C GLU A 31 0.63 -2.50 -36.64
N THR A 32 -0.41 -2.49 -35.82
CA THR A 32 -0.41 -1.73 -34.59
C THR A 32 0.79 -2.29 -33.82
N VAL A 33 1.97 -1.70 -34.10
CA VAL A 33 3.14 -1.91 -33.27
C VAL A 33 2.69 -1.36 -31.93
N GLU A 34 2.23 -2.27 -31.05
CA GLU A 34 2.07 -1.95 -29.66
C GLU A 34 3.37 -1.26 -29.28
N LYS A 35 3.32 0.03 -29.02
CA LYS A 35 4.49 0.80 -28.62
C LYS A 35 4.97 0.18 -27.31
N LYS A 36 5.85 -0.80 -27.45
CA LYS A 36 6.48 -1.49 -26.33
C LYS A 36 7.18 -0.43 -25.51
N GLY A 37 6.86 -0.34 -24.22
CA GLY A 37 7.48 0.64 -23.36
C GLY A 37 9.01 0.46 -23.33
N ASN A 38 9.74 1.56 -23.15
CA ASN A 38 11.20 1.54 -23.07
C ASN A 38 11.74 1.32 -21.64
N LEU A 39 10.88 1.34 -20.63
CA LEU A 39 11.24 1.01 -19.24
C LEU A 39 10.31 -0.07 -18.70
N THR A 40 10.87 -1.23 -18.39
CA THR A 40 10.17 -2.32 -17.70
C THR A 40 10.72 -2.45 -16.29
N LEU A 41 9.84 -2.43 -15.29
CA LEU A 41 10.11 -2.63 -13.88
C LEU A 41 9.61 -4.02 -13.49
N THR A 42 10.48 -4.86 -12.93
CA THR A 42 10.10 -6.19 -12.45
C THR A 42 10.53 -6.35 -11.00
N ILE A 43 9.62 -6.67 -10.11
CA ILE A 43 9.95 -7.00 -8.73
C ILE A 43 10.58 -8.38 -8.73
N SER A 44 11.89 -8.43 -8.47
CA SER A 44 12.65 -9.67 -8.38
C SER A 44 12.51 -10.31 -7.01
N GLU A 45 12.41 -9.48 -5.96
CA GLU A 45 12.31 -9.94 -4.59
C GLU A 45 11.67 -8.88 -3.70
N VAL A 46 10.99 -9.35 -2.66
CA VAL A 46 10.55 -8.54 -1.52
C VAL A 46 11.34 -9.04 -0.32
N GLU A 47 12.09 -8.15 0.30
CA GLU A 47 12.86 -8.47 1.49
C GLU A 47 11.90 -8.76 2.65
N HIS A 48 11.60 -10.02 2.80
CA HIS A 48 10.77 -10.52 3.88
C HIS A 48 11.69 -11.23 4.87
N THR A 49 11.86 -10.64 6.04
CA THR A 49 12.51 -11.31 7.17
C THR A 49 11.47 -12.10 7.98
N PRO A 50 11.33 -13.41 7.78
CA PRO A 50 10.88 -14.29 8.81
C PRO A 50 11.95 -15.33 9.06
N PHE A 51 12.17 -15.59 10.27
CA PHE A 51 12.71 -16.70 11.01
C PHE A 51 13.32 -17.91 10.31
N PRO A 52 14.52 -18.35 10.66
CA PRO A 52 15.76 -17.70 11.06
C PRO A 52 16.64 -17.36 9.86
N GLU A 53 16.13 -17.44 8.65
CA GLU A 53 16.85 -17.17 7.41
C GLU A 53 16.16 -16.04 6.65
N LEU A 54 16.97 -15.14 6.06
CA LEU A 54 16.49 -14.15 5.09
C LEU A 54 15.74 -14.86 3.97
N THR A 55 14.44 -15.06 4.11
CA THR A 55 13.62 -15.61 3.04
C THR A 55 13.19 -14.47 2.13
N ARG A 56 13.64 -14.51 0.90
CA ARG A 56 13.15 -13.67 -0.17
C ARG A 56 11.86 -14.28 -0.68
N LYS A 57 10.78 -13.51 -0.64
CA LYS A 57 9.49 -13.94 -1.18
C LYS A 57 9.26 -13.29 -2.53
N SER A 58 8.51 -13.98 -3.38
CA SER A 58 7.92 -13.34 -4.56
C SER A 58 6.92 -12.28 -4.14
N ALA A 59 6.64 -11.31 -5.01
CA ALA A 59 5.66 -10.27 -4.73
C ALA A 59 4.28 -10.86 -4.35
N SER A 60 3.85 -11.93 -5.02
CA SER A 60 2.56 -12.59 -4.79
C SER A 60 2.44 -13.31 -3.44
N GLU A 61 3.56 -13.65 -2.80
CA GLU A 61 3.58 -14.25 -1.47
C GLU A 61 3.67 -13.19 -0.36
N ALA A 62 4.19 -12.00 -0.68
CA ALA A 62 4.45 -10.94 0.29
C ALA A 62 3.31 -9.93 0.42
N CYS A 63 2.55 -9.70 -0.65
CA CYS A 63 1.53 -8.66 -0.70
C CYS A 63 0.40 -8.99 -1.69
N ASN A 64 -0.70 -8.23 -1.59
CA ASN A 64 -1.81 -8.33 -2.54
C ASN A 64 -2.00 -7.07 -3.40
N ARG A 65 -1.16 -6.05 -3.23
CA ARG A 65 -1.17 -4.81 -4.01
C ARG A 65 0.24 -4.33 -4.32
N LEU A 66 0.41 -3.85 -5.54
CA LEU A 66 1.62 -3.19 -6.00
C LEU A 66 1.28 -1.83 -6.59
N ASN A 67 2.16 -0.86 -6.36
CA ASN A 67 2.01 0.47 -6.93
C ASN A 67 3.37 0.89 -7.50
N PHE A 68 3.39 1.24 -8.79
CA PHE A 68 4.59 1.73 -9.48
C PHE A 68 4.35 3.17 -9.90
N ALA A 69 5.20 4.07 -9.46
CA ALA A 69 5.15 5.49 -9.82
C ALA A 69 6.46 5.96 -10.43
N VAL A 70 6.34 6.80 -11.43
CA VAL A 70 7.46 7.50 -12.08
C VAL A 70 7.27 8.99 -11.87
N TYR A 71 8.31 9.63 -11.35
CA TYR A 71 8.33 11.08 -11.16
C TYR A 71 9.49 11.70 -11.94
N ASP A 72 9.35 12.98 -12.28
CA ASP A 72 10.49 13.77 -12.71
C ASP A 72 11.45 14.07 -11.56
N THR A 73 12.57 14.71 -11.84
CA THR A 73 13.58 15.06 -10.82
C THR A 73 13.11 16.12 -9.83
N ALA A 74 12.03 16.84 -10.13
CA ALA A 74 11.37 17.79 -9.24
C ALA A 74 10.30 17.16 -8.35
N GLY A 75 10.05 15.84 -8.48
CA GLY A 75 9.06 15.12 -7.69
C GLY A 75 7.63 15.18 -8.25
N SER A 76 7.42 15.70 -9.46
CA SER A 76 6.11 15.70 -10.12
C SER A 76 5.82 14.33 -10.71
N ARG A 77 4.68 13.73 -10.38
CA ARG A 77 4.31 12.39 -10.87
C ARG A 77 3.94 12.40 -12.34
N LEU A 78 4.66 11.62 -13.13
CA LEU A 78 4.45 11.45 -14.57
C LEU A 78 3.61 10.23 -14.91
N LYS A 79 3.84 9.11 -14.22
CA LYS A 79 3.14 7.82 -14.42
C LYS A 79 2.78 7.18 -13.09
N LEU A 80 1.70 6.40 -13.10
CA LEU A 80 1.26 5.62 -11.95
C LEU A 80 0.52 4.38 -12.45
N THR A 81 0.88 3.22 -11.92
CA THR A 81 0.19 1.95 -12.17
C THR A 81 -0.08 1.27 -10.84
N HIS A 82 -1.29 0.75 -10.70
CA HIS A 82 -1.73 -0.03 -9.55
C HIS A 82 -2.05 -1.45 -10.02
N GLN A 83 -1.57 -2.43 -9.29
CA GLN A 83 -1.85 -3.84 -9.54
C GLN A 83 -2.43 -4.49 -8.29
N LYS A 84 -3.27 -5.49 -8.50
CA LYS A 84 -3.83 -6.37 -7.47
C LYS A 84 -3.37 -7.80 -7.71
N LEU A 85 -3.24 -8.56 -6.65
CA LEU A 85 -2.97 -9.99 -6.75
C LEU A 85 -4.03 -10.67 -7.64
N GLY A 86 -3.57 -11.38 -8.65
CA GLY A 86 -4.40 -11.99 -9.70
C GLY A 86 -4.38 -11.24 -11.03
N ASP A 87 -3.87 -10.01 -11.09
CA ASP A 87 -3.62 -9.32 -12.36
C ASP A 87 -2.53 -10.08 -13.15
N ALA A 88 -2.68 -10.19 -14.46
CA ALA A 88 -1.79 -11.00 -15.31
C ALA A 88 -0.33 -10.48 -15.31
N ASP A 89 -0.15 -9.19 -15.09
CA ASP A 89 1.14 -8.48 -15.03
C ASP A 89 1.63 -8.22 -13.60
N PHE A 90 1.01 -8.86 -12.58
CA PHE A 90 1.36 -8.64 -11.17
C PHE A 90 2.87 -8.86 -10.93
N GLY A 91 3.54 -7.81 -10.48
CA GLY A 91 5.00 -7.80 -10.27
C GLY A 91 5.78 -7.14 -11.41
N THR A 92 5.15 -6.80 -12.54
CA THR A 92 5.83 -6.18 -13.69
C THR A 92 5.04 -4.98 -14.20
N ALA A 93 5.70 -3.84 -14.38
CA ALA A 93 5.09 -2.65 -14.98
C ALA A 93 5.98 -2.08 -16.09
N THR A 94 5.39 -1.70 -17.20
CA THR A 94 6.10 -1.15 -18.36
C THR A 94 5.63 0.28 -18.65
N PHE A 95 6.59 1.17 -18.87
CA PHE A 95 6.34 2.59 -19.16
C PHE A 95 7.02 3.02 -20.45
N GLN A 96 6.35 3.88 -21.18
CA GLN A 96 6.96 4.65 -22.28
C GLN A 96 7.31 6.04 -21.75
N LEU A 97 8.62 6.35 -21.74
CA LEU A 97 9.17 7.60 -21.24
C LEU A 97 10.11 8.23 -22.27
N PRO A 98 10.16 9.56 -22.39
CA PRO A 98 11.26 10.24 -23.08
C PRO A 98 12.62 9.92 -22.45
N GLU A 99 13.71 10.17 -23.19
CA GLU A 99 15.04 10.15 -22.57
C GLU A 99 15.11 11.15 -21.44
N GLY A 100 15.71 10.73 -20.32
CA GLY A 100 15.81 11.61 -19.14
C GLY A 100 16.13 10.86 -17.86
N THR A 101 16.19 11.62 -16.77
CA THR A 101 16.37 11.09 -15.42
C THR A 101 15.05 11.13 -14.68
N TYR A 102 14.69 10.02 -14.05
CA TYR A 102 13.41 9.84 -13.36
C TYR A 102 13.62 9.27 -11.96
N ILE A 103 12.68 9.57 -11.07
CA ILE A 103 12.56 8.90 -9.77
C ILE A 103 11.56 7.76 -9.95
N ILE A 104 12.00 6.55 -9.65
CA ILE A 104 11.17 5.35 -9.66
C ILE A 104 10.84 4.98 -8.22
N VAL A 105 9.55 4.80 -7.94
CA VAL A 105 9.04 4.30 -6.66
C VAL A 105 8.17 3.09 -6.93
N ALA A 106 8.47 1.98 -6.24
CA ALA A 106 7.59 0.82 -6.21
C ALA A 106 7.24 0.47 -4.76
N LEU A 107 5.96 0.16 -4.53
CA LEU A 107 5.43 -0.25 -3.23
C LEU A 107 4.76 -1.61 -3.35
N ALA A 108 4.96 -2.43 -2.31
CA ALA A 108 4.22 -3.67 -2.08
C ALA A 108 3.54 -3.59 -0.70
N HIS A 109 2.23 -3.87 -0.64
CA HIS A 109 1.45 -3.82 0.60
C HIS A 109 0.14 -4.63 0.48
N SER A 110 -0.61 -4.76 1.58
CA SER A 110 -1.89 -5.49 1.60
C SER A 110 -3.07 -4.64 2.14
N SER A 111 -2.94 -3.32 2.16
CA SER A 111 -3.99 -2.39 2.60
C SER A 111 -5.23 -2.47 1.68
N ASN A 112 -6.40 -2.08 2.19
CA ASN A 112 -7.67 -2.17 1.46
C ASN A 112 -7.80 -1.21 0.26
N GLY A 113 -6.85 -0.29 0.07
CA GLY A 113 -6.82 0.67 -1.04
C GLY A 113 -5.40 1.09 -1.39
N ASN A 114 -5.25 1.81 -2.49
CA ASN A 114 -3.96 2.32 -2.92
C ASN A 114 -3.62 3.63 -2.20
N PRO A 115 -2.36 3.86 -1.80
CA PRO A 115 -1.94 5.12 -1.20
C PRO A 115 -2.00 6.28 -2.21
N THR A 116 -2.08 7.50 -1.70
CA THR A 116 -1.86 8.70 -2.50
C THR A 116 -0.37 8.85 -2.76
N MET A 117 0.02 8.86 -4.04
CA MET A 117 1.41 8.92 -4.49
C MET A 117 1.66 10.14 -5.40
N THR A 118 1.14 11.31 -5.05
CA THR A 118 1.27 12.53 -5.88
C THR A 118 2.69 13.07 -5.82
N ASN A 119 3.34 12.99 -4.66
CA ASN A 119 4.70 13.45 -4.41
C ASN A 119 5.48 12.31 -3.74
N PRO A 120 6.71 11.97 -4.17
CA PRO A 120 7.51 10.92 -3.56
C PRO A 120 7.97 11.24 -2.13
N GLU A 121 8.07 12.53 -1.76
CA GLU A 121 8.39 12.96 -0.38
C GLU A 121 7.21 12.78 0.58
N LYS A 122 6.01 12.51 0.07
CA LYS A 122 4.81 12.27 0.88
C LYS A 122 3.88 11.27 0.20
N ILE A 123 4.12 10.00 0.43
CA ILE A 123 3.21 8.91 0.06
C ILE A 123 2.30 8.63 1.25
N GLN A 124 0.99 8.61 1.04
CA GLN A 124 0.03 8.65 2.14
C GLN A 124 -1.00 7.52 2.05
N PHE A 125 -1.09 6.73 3.12
CA PHE A 125 -2.23 5.89 3.47
C PHE A 125 -3.18 6.65 4.41
N ASN A 126 -4.40 6.19 4.51
CA ASN A 126 -5.40 6.72 5.43
C ASN A 126 -6.05 5.60 6.25
N ASN A 127 -6.78 5.98 7.31
CA ASN A 127 -7.39 5.02 8.24
C ASN A 127 -8.41 4.07 7.57
N SER A 128 -9.09 4.51 6.50
CA SER A 128 -10.07 3.65 5.78
C SER A 128 -9.39 2.58 4.93
N GLN A 129 -8.14 2.79 4.51
CA GLN A 129 -7.35 1.82 3.78
C GLN A 129 -6.69 0.80 4.71
N GLY A 130 -6.50 1.18 5.97
CA GLY A 130 -5.71 0.43 6.94
C GLY A 130 -4.21 0.52 6.66
N TYR A 131 -3.43 0.08 7.63
CA TYR A 131 -1.96 0.03 7.56
C TYR A 131 -1.54 -1.41 7.64
N THR A 132 -0.66 -1.83 6.74
CA THR A 132 -0.16 -3.20 6.65
C THR A 132 1.34 -3.21 6.46
N ASP A 133 1.94 -4.38 6.51
CA ASP A 133 3.34 -4.52 6.14
C ASP A 133 3.57 -3.90 4.76
N THR A 134 4.56 -3.00 4.66
CA THR A 134 4.80 -2.19 3.47
C THR A 134 6.28 -2.21 3.10
N PHE A 135 6.53 -2.49 1.84
CA PHE A 135 7.85 -2.59 1.26
C PHE A 135 8.04 -1.55 0.17
N LEU A 136 9.23 -1.00 0.07
CA LEU A 136 9.57 0.14 -0.76
C LEU A 136 10.80 -0.13 -1.60
N TYR A 137 10.75 0.31 -2.86
CA TYR A 137 11.90 0.60 -3.71
C TYR A 137 11.87 2.07 -4.11
N TYR A 138 13.00 2.74 -3.99
CA TYR A 138 13.21 4.12 -4.45
C TYR A 138 14.57 4.24 -5.13
N LYS A 139 14.61 4.77 -6.35
CA LYS A 139 15.85 5.03 -7.06
C LYS A 139 15.70 6.10 -8.14
N LYS A 140 16.74 6.94 -8.34
CA LYS A 140 16.91 7.75 -9.55
C LYS A 140 17.47 6.88 -10.67
N VAL A 141 16.84 6.92 -11.84
CA VAL A 141 17.16 6.09 -13.00
C VAL A 141 17.28 6.96 -14.24
N VAL A 142 18.30 6.72 -15.06
CA VAL A 142 18.46 7.32 -16.38
C VAL A 142 17.80 6.40 -17.39
N VAL A 143 16.83 6.94 -18.16
CA VAL A 143 16.15 6.25 -19.24
C VAL A 143 16.66 6.81 -20.56
N GLY A 144 17.19 5.94 -21.42
CA GLY A 144 17.62 6.27 -22.79
C GLY A 144 16.60 5.88 -23.83
N THR A 145 17.01 5.86 -25.10
CA THR A 145 16.20 5.43 -26.26
C THR A 145 15.98 3.91 -26.27
N GLU A 146 16.97 3.16 -25.81
CA GLU A 146 16.94 1.70 -25.79
C GLU A 146 16.01 1.16 -24.69
N SER A 147 15.37 0.04 -24.98
CA SER A 147 14.54 -0.65 -23.99
C SER A 147 15.42 -1.20 -22.86
N GLN A 148 15.04 -0.92 -21.62
CA GLN A 148 15.76 -1.40 -20.43
C GLN A 148 14.78 -2.06 -19.44
N THR A 149 15.28 -3.05 -18.71
CA THR A 149 14.54 -3.71 -17.62
C THR A 149 15.30 -3.50 -16.32
N LEU A 150 14.57 -3.08 -15.27
CA LEU A 150 15.09 -2.94 -13.92
C LEU A 150 14.50 -4.03 -13.03
N SER A 151 15.37 -4.79 -12.39
CA SER A 151 14.99 -5.69 -11.29
C SER A 151 14.95 -4.91 -9.99
N LEU A 152 13.81 -4.97 -9.31
CA LEU A 152 13.52 -4.21 -8.10
C LEU A 152 13.58 -5.14 -6.88
N SER A 153 14.44 -4.83 -5.92
CA SER A 153 14.44 -5.43 -4.58
C SER A 153 13.80 -4.46 -3.60
N LEU A 154 12.66 -4.82 -3.03
CA LEU A 154 11.88 -3.99 -2.11
C LEU A 154 12.26 -4.34 -0.66
N HIS A 155 12.51 -3.33 0.15
CA HIS A 155 12.81 -3.46 1.58
C HIS A 155 11.65 -2.96 2.44
N ARG A 156 11.48 -3.54 3.65
CA ARG A 156 10.43 -3.14 4.59
C ARG A 156 10.71 -1.77 5.19
N ILE A 157 9.66 -0.94 5.26
CA ILE A 157 9.72 0.41 5.85
C ILE A 157 8.79 0.60 7.05
N THR A 158 8.01 -0.42 7.40
CA THR A 158 7.08 -0.39 8.54
C THR A 158 7.71 -0.96 9.80
N SER A 159 7.16 -0.53 10.94
CA SER A 159 7.32 -1.14 12.25
C SER A 159 5.99 -1.70 12.72
N LEU A 160 6.02 -2.78 13.50
CA LEU A 160 4.84 -3.49 13.95
C LEU A 160 4.75 -3.48 15.48
N CYS A 161 3.66 -2.92 16.03
CA CYS A 161 3.21 -3.24 17.37
C CYS A 161 2.20 -4.39 17.30
N ARG A 162 2.56 -5.53 17.85
CA ARG A 162 1.71 -6.71 17.92
C ARG A 162 1.07 -6.79 19.29
N PHE A 163 -0.19 -6.40 19.37
CA PHE A 163 -0.97 -6.37 20.59
C PHE A 163 -1.68 -7.71 20.83
N VAL A 164 -1.39 -8.36 21.95
CA VAL A 164 -1.95 -9.67 22.29
C VAL A 164 -2.78 -9.57 23.57
N VAL A 165 -4.07 -9.89 23.48
CA VAL A 165 -5.00 -9.97 24.60
C VAL A 165 -5.04 -11.41 25.11
N ASN A 166 -4.52 -11.67 26.31
CA ASN A 166 -4.43 -13.01 26.87
C ASN A 166 -5.74 -13.49 27.49
N ASP A 167 -6.50 -12.57 28.10
CA ASP A 167 -7.77 -12.88 28.76
C ASP A 167 -8.94 -12.99 27.76
N ALA A 168 -10.05 -13.54 28.24
CA ALA A 168 -11.24 -13.67 27.43
C ALA A 168 -11.88 -12.31 27.17
N ILE A 169 -12.34 -12.09 25.96
CA ILE A 169 -13.16 -10.93 25.62
C ILE A 169 -14.50 -11.05 26.35
N PRO A 170 -14.88 -10.06 27.19
CA PRO A 170 -16.12 -10.11 27.94
C PRO A 170 -17.37 -10.13 27.08
N GLU A 171 -18.45 -10.71 27.62
CA GLU A 171 -19.77 -10.58 27.02
C GLU A 171 -20.15 -9.08 26.92
N GLY A 172 -20.75 -8.70 25.80
CA GLY A 172 -21.12 -7.32 25.49
C GLY A 172 -20.07 -6.50 24.77
N VAL A 173 -18.79 -6.93 24.70
CA VAL A 173 -17.79 -6.29 23.85
C VAL A 173 -17.94 -6.81 22.41
N ALA A 174 -18.20 -5.90 21.48
CA ALA A 174 -18.38 -6.21 20.07
C ALA A 174 -17.27 -5.66 19.17
N LYS A 175 -16.52 -4.65 19.65
CA LYS A 175 -15.47 -4.00 18.86
C LYS A 175 -14.34 -3.51 19.74
N LEU A 176 -13.10 -3.64 19.22
CA LEU A 176 -11.92 -2.97 19.74
C LEU A 176 -11.44 -1.92 18.71
N GLU A 177 -11.19 -0.71 19.20
CA GLU A 177 -10.59 0.36 18.42
C GLU A 177 -9.22 0.69 19.01
N PHE A 178 -8.21 0.64 18.17
CA PHE A 178 -6.84 1.02 18.49
C PHE A 178 -6.56 2.38 17.86
N THR A 179 -6.39 3.41 18.67
CA THR A 179 -5.98 4.75 18.25
C THR A 179 -4.55 5.00 18.71
N TYR A 180 -3.65 5.32 17.79
CA TYR A 180 -2.26 5.54 18.14
C TYR A 180 -1.66 6.75 17.44
N LYS A 181 -0.71 7.41 18.12
CA LYS A 181 0.04 8.60 17.70
C LYS A 181 1.52 8.36 17.97
N GLY A 182 2.38 9.19 17.38
CA GLY A 182 3.84 9.06 17.49
C GLY A 182 4.49 8.39 16.29
N GLY A 183 3.68 7.77 15.41
CA GLY A 183 4.06 7.33 14.09
C GLY A 183 3.34 8.12 13.01
N SER A 184 3.40 7.64 11.79
CA SER A 184 2.86 8.29 10.61
C SER A 184 2.07 7.32 9.72
N GLY A 185 0.99 7.81 9.13
CA GLY A 185 0.29 7.17 8.02
C GLY A 185 0.84 7.54 6.64
N SER A 186 1.88 8.38 6.61
CA SER A 186 2.56 8.84 5.39
C SER A 186 4.07 8.73 5.56
N PHE A 187 4.78 8.53 4.46
CA PHE A 187 6.24 8.45 4.49
C PHE A 187 6.86 9.16 3.29
N ASP A 188 8.12 9.55 3.44
CA ASP A 188 8.99 10.01 2.36
C ASP A 188 9.67 8.79 1.73
N ALA A 189 9.45 8.57 0.44
CA ALA A 189 10.00 7.42 -0.27
C ALA A 189 11.53 7.46 -0.39
N SER A 190 12.16 8.63 -0.29
CA SER A 190 13.61 8.74 -0.36
C SER A 190 14.32 8.21 0.89
N THR A 191 13.62 8.20 2.03
CA THR A 191 14.14 7.77 3.33
C THR A 191 13.44 6.54 3.88
N GLY A 192 12.20 6.29 3.49
CA GLY A 192 11.32 5.27 4.08
C GLY A 192 10.75 5.65 5.45
N TYR A 193 11.04 6.86 5.96
CA TYR A 193 10.55 7.32 7.25
C TYR A 193 9.23 8.05 7.15
N GLY A 194 8.47 8.02 8.25
CA GLY A 194 7.25 8.80 8.42
C GLY A 194 7.51 10.30 8.29
N CYS A 195 6.68 11.00 7.52
CA CYS A 195 6.90 12.42 7.20
C CYS A 195 5.83 13.37 7.76
N VAL A 196 4.78 12.85 8.41
CA VAL A 196 3.75 13.68 9.08
C VAL A 196 3.32 13.04 10.40
N ASN A 197 3.02 13.87 11.41
CA ASN A 197 2.36 13.38 12.60
C ASN A 197 0.89 13.07 12.29
N SER A 198 0.49 11.83 12.47
CA SER A 198 -0.89 11.41 12.22
C SER A 198 -1.47 10.63 13.39
N THR A 199 -2.80 10.66 13.49
CA THR A 199 -3.54 9.73 14.33
C THR A 199 -3.97 8.56 13.47
N GLN A 200 -3.45 7.39 13.76
CA GLN A 200 -3.80 6.16 13.08
C GLN A 200 -4.88 5.44 13.89
N VAL A 201 -5.86 4.86 13.21
CA VAL A 201 -6.99 4.16 13.83
C VAL A 201 -7.19 2.83 13.14
N MET A 202 -7.18 1.76 13.91
CA MET A 202 -7.53 0.41 13.46
C MET A 202 -8.71 -0.11 14.27
N LYS A 203 -9.65 -0.77 13.60
CA LYS A 203 -10.88 -1.29 14.21
C LYS A 203 -11.01 -2.77 13.92
N TYR A 204 -11.37 -3.53 14.93
CA TYR A 204 -11.56 -4.97 14.83
C TYR A 204 -12.89 -5.35 15.47
N ASP A 205 -13.73 -6.05 14.74
CA ASP A 205 -14.89 -6.69 15.31
C ASP A 205 -14.43 -7.93 16.11
N VAL A 206 -14.99 -8.10 17.30
CA VAL A 206 -14.60 -9.17 18.22
C VAL A 206 -15.83 -9.92 18.71
N GLN A 207 -15.60 -11.10 19.26
CA GLN A 207 -16.64 -11.94 19.83
C GLN A 207 -16.28 -12.30 21.28
N ALA A 208 -17.29 -12.46 22.11
CA ALA A 208 -17.12 -12.92 23.50
C ALA A 208 -16.36 -14.26 23.55
N ASP A 209 -15.67 -14.49 24.64
CA ASP A 209 -14.89 -15.71 24.95
C ASP A 209 -13.67 -15.97 24.04
N MET A 210 -13.38 -15.13 23.05
CA MET A 210 -12.11 -15.21 22.33
C MET A 210 -10.95 -14.92 23.28
N LYS A 211 -9.93 -15.78 23.26
CA LYS A 211 -8.70 -15.65 24.07
C LYS A 211 -7.48 -15.62 23.18
N GLN A 212 -6.39 -15.07 23.69
CA GLN A 212 -5.12 -14.96 22.99
C GLN A 212 -5.26 -14.32 21.61
N THR A 213 -6.15 -13.32 21.50
CA THR A 213 -6.37 -12.59 20.25
C THR A 213 -5.20 -11.66 19.97
N GLN A 214 -4.84 -11.56 18.70
CA GLN A 214 -3.71 -10.78 18.23
C GLN A 214 -4.17 -9.69 17.25
N TYR A 215 -3.63 -8.48 17.44
CA TYR A 215 -3.93 -7.31 16.63
C TYR A 215 -2.62 -6.66 16.17
N ASP A 216 -2.41 -6.59 14.87
CA ASP A 216 -1.20 -6.06 14.28
C ASP A 216 -1.41 -4.58 13.91
N LEU A 217 -0.61 -3.69 14.52
CA LEU A 217 -0.67 -2.24 14.35
C LEU A 217 0.60 -1.75 13.65
N TYR A 218 0.50 -1.47 12.37
CA TYR A 218 1.63 -1.01 11.55
C TYR A 218 1.72 0.50 11.52
N THR A 219 2.95 1.02 11.48
CA THR A 219 3.21 2.46 11.35
C THR A 219 4.52 2.72 10.63
N PHE A 220 4.67 3.92 10.07
CA PHE A 220 5.96 4.45 9.60
C PHE A 220 6.55 5.33 10.70
N LEU A 221 7.70 4.94 11.27
CA LEU A 221 8.38 5.75 12.27
C LEU A 221 9.10 6.94 11.61
N HIS A 222 9.27 8.03 12.36
CA HIS A 222 9.97 9.24 11.89
C HIS A 222 11.50 9.10 11.88
N SER A 223 12.00 8.06 12.53
CA SER A 223 13.43 7.69 12.62
C SER A 223 13.55 6.20 12.88
N THR A 224 14.76 5.71 13.13
CA THR A 224 15.04 4.30 13.46
C THR A 224 14.34 3.82 14.73
N GLU A 225 13.96 4.74 15.61
CA GLU A 225 13.22 4.47 16.85
C GLU A 225 12.17 5.54 17.10
N GLY A 226 11.17 5.21 17.91
CA GLY A 226 10.09 6.12 18.29
C GLY A 226 9.23 5.52 19.40
N SER A 227 8.28 6.28 19.91
CA SER A 227 7.32 5.82 20.90
C SER A 227 5.89 6.11 20.44
N LEU A 228 5.02 5.09 20.48
CA LEU A 228 3.60 5.26 20.22
C LEU A 228 2.86 5.55 21.51
N HIS A 229 1.94 6.50 21.46
CA HIS A 229 0.87 6.64 22.45
C HIS A 229 -0.34 5.86 21.94
N LEU A 230 -0.47 4.63 22.43
CA LEU A 230 -1.53 3.70 22.05
C LEU A 230 -2.70 3.82 23.02
N LYS A 231 -3.90 3.92 22.49
CA LYS A 231 -5.16 3.88 23.20
C LYS A 231 -6.02 2.75 22.63
N VAL A 232 -6.48 1.87 23.48
CA VAL A 232 -7.42 0.78 23.15
C VAL A 232 -8.76 1.11 23.76
N THR A 233 -9.80 1.14 22.94
CA THR A 233 -11.18 1.41 23.36
C THR A 233 -12.06 0.23 22.98
N ALA A 234 -12.83 -0.29 23.94
CA ALA A 234 -13.83 -1.33 23.69
C ALA A 234 -15.23 -0.73 23.60
N TYR A 235 -15.99 -1.20 22.63
CA TYR A 235 -17.37 -0.78 22.37
C TYR A 235 -18.31 -1.98 22.38
N ASP A 236 -19.56 -1.71 22.77
CA ASP A 236 -20.66 -2.65 22.58
C ASP A 236 -21.18 -2.65 21.12
N ALA A 237 -22.15 -3.52 20.84
CA ALA A 237 -22.78 -3.63 19.52
C ALA A 237 -23.55 -2.36 19.11
N SER A 238 -23.95 -1.52 20.06
CA SER A 238 -24.63 -0.24 19.83
C SER A 238 -23.65 0.93 19.60
N GLY A 239 -22.33 0.69 19.78
CA GLY A 239 -21.28 1.69 19.64
C GLY A 239 -21.05 2.50 20.92
N ASN A 240 -21.59 2.11 22.07
CA ASN A 240 -21.28 2.74 23.34
C ASN A 240 -19.89 2.27 23.81
N MET A 241 -19.09 3.22 24.31
CA MET A 241 -17.80 2.92 24.91
C MET A 241 -18.00 2.19 26.26
N LEU A 242 -17.37 1.04 26.39
CA LEU A 242 -17.40 0.23 27.62
C LEU A 242 -16.20 0.53 28.53
N PHE A 243 -15.01 0.65 27.94
CA PHE A 243 -13.80 1.06 28.66
C PHE A 243 -12.73 1.55 27.69
N GLU A 244 -11.68 2.14 28.25
CA GLU A 244 -10.54 2.67 27.53
C GLU A 244 -9.26 2.44 28.35
N LYS A 245 -8.16 2.06 27.68
CA LYS A 245 -6.84 1.94 28.30
C LYS A 245 -5.81 2.61 27.39
N SER A 246 -4.90 3.41 27.98
CA SER A 246 -3.83 4.07 27.24
C SER A 246 -2.47 3.63 27.75
N MET A 247 -1.48 3.55 26.85
CA MET A 247 -0.12 3.13 27.17
C MET A 247 0.90 3.70 26.18
N GLY A 248 2.15 3.83 26.63
CA GLY A 248 3.30 4.11 25.78
C GLY A 248 3.90 2.80 25.24
N VAL A 249 4.36 2.80 23.99
CA VAL A 249 4.98 1.62 23.35
C VAL A 249 6.21 2.07 22.59
N ASP A 250 7.39 1.63 23.01
CA ASP A 250 8.63 1.90 22.27
C ASP A 250 8.70 1.01 21.04
N MET A 251 9.04 1.63 19.91
CA MET A 251 9.04 1.03 18.60
C MET A 251 10.38 1.23 17.91
N TYR A 252 10.77 0.27 17.11
CA TYR A 252 11.99 0.31 16.30
C TYR A 252 11.67 0.00 14.84
N GLN A 253 12.33 0.67 13.92
CA GLN A 253 12.12 0.44 12.49
C GLN A 253 12.41 -1.00 12.11
N ASN A 254 11.55 -1.59 11.28
CA ASN A 254 11.68 -2.98 10.82
C ASN A 254 11.79 -4.02 11.96
N GLN A 255 11.14 -3.74 13.11
CA GLN A 255 11.06 -4.66 14.25
C GLN A 255 9.61 -4.88 14.69
N ILE A 256 9.37 -6.01 15.36
CA ILE A 256 8.11 -6.29 16.04
C ILE A 256 8.28 -5.95 17.53
N THR A 257 7.44 -5.05 18.01
CA THR A 257 7.22 -4.84 19.43
C THR A 257 6.02 -5.65 19.86
N TRP A 258 6.23 -6.68 20.67
CA TRP A 258 5.17 -7.48 21.27
C TRP A 258 4.66 -6.82 22.53
N LEU A 259 3.36 -6.59 22.59
CA LEU A 259 2.67 -6.03 23.76
C LEU A 259 1.62 -7.03 24.21
N LYS A 260 1.93 -7.83 25.24
CA LYS A 260 1.11 -8.94 25.70
C LYS A 260 0.59 -8.68 27.12
N GLY A 261 -0.70 -8.92 27.35
CA GLY A 261 -1.27 -8.77 28.69
C GLY A 261 -2.76 -9.07 28.77
N ASN A 262 -3.29 -8.83 29.94
CA ASN A 262 -4.71 -8.92 30.23
C ASN A 262 -5.33 -7.54 30.00
N LEU A 263 -6.25 -7.42 29.05
CA LEU A 263 -6.89 -6.17 28.75
C LEU A 263 -8.10 -5.91 29.64
N PHE A 264 -8.84 -6.95 29.99
CA PHE A 264 -10.15 -6.86 30.64
C PHE A 264 -10.13 -7.21 32.13
N SER A 265 -9.18 -8.04 32.59
CA SER A 265 -9.14 -8.51 33.99
C SER A 265 -8.85 -7.39 34.98
N ASP A 266 -8.11 -6.35 34.56
CA ASP A 266 -7.74 -5.22 35.41
C ASP A 266 -8.89 -4.24 35.66
N ILE A 267 -10.02 -4.39 34.96
CA ILE A 267 -11.20 -3.52 35.13
C ILE A 267 -11.87 -3.72 36.49
N GLN A 268 -11.65 -4.84 37.16
CA GLN A 268 -12.26 -5.17 38.49
C GLN A 268 -11.38 -4.77 39.67
N SER A 269 -10.14 -4.36 39.46
CA SER A 269 -9.25 -3.90 40.54
C SER A 269 -8.97 -2.42 40.42
N THR A 270 -9.02 -1.68 41.54
CA THR A 270 -8.64 -0.27 41.67
C THR A 270 -7.32 0.00 40.91
N PRO A 271 -7.20 1.13 40.20
CA PRO A 271 -6.02 1.39 39.40
C PRO A 271 -4.78 1.52 40.29
N THR A 272 -3.98 0.49 40.33
CA THR A 272 -2.60 0.57 40.80
C THR A 272 -1.76 0.51 39.54
N GLU A 273 -1.20 1.64 39.15
CA GLU A 273 -0.26 1.74 38.06
C GLU A 273 0.99 0.92 38.40
N SER A 274 1.05 -0.33 37.94
CA SER A 274 2.29 -1.09 37.91
C SER A 274 2.47 -1.66 36.51
N PHE A 275 3.29 -0.97 35.74
CA PHE A 275 3.79 -1.45 34.46
C PHE A 275 5.01 -2.32 34.77
N SER A 276 4.91 -3.64 34.57
CA SER A 276 6.10 -4.50 34.55
C SER A 276 6.36 -4.93 33.11
N ALA A 277 7.43 -4.41 32.54
CA ALA A 277 7.91 -4.81 31.22
C ALA A 277 8.97 -5.90 31.39
N THR A 278 8.76 -7.06 30.77
CA THR A 278 9.82 -8.01 30.51
C THR A 278 10.21 -7.85 29.04
N VAL A 279 11.46 -7.46 28.78
CA VAL A 279 11.98 -7.30 27.42
C VAL A 279 12.65 -8.62 27.04
N ASP A 280 12.07 -9.34 26.08
CA ASP A 280 12.75 -10.41 25.37
C ASP A 280 13.05 -9.92 23.93
N ILE A 281 14.31 -10.02 23.52
CA ILE A 281 14.74 -9.59 22.19
C ILE A 281 14.86 -10.83 21.31
N ASP A 282 13.96 -10.95 20.34
CA ASP A 282 14.08 -11.93 19.27
C ASP A 282 14.47 -11.25 17.95
N THR A 283 15.56 -11.72 17.32
CA THR A 283 16.31 -11.01 16.29
C THR A 283 15.85 -11.27 14.86
N GLN A 284 14.56 -11.53 14.61
CA GLN A 284 14.12 -12.12 13.34
C GLN A 284 13.31 -11.22 12.37
N TRP A 285 12.69 -10.19 12.81
CA TRP A 285 12.61 -8.88 12.14
C TRP A 285 13.87 -8.15 12.56
N GLN A 286 14.73 -7.64 12.12
CA GLN A 286 15.93 -7.09 12.79
C GLN A 286 15.84 -7.02 14.35
N GLY A 287 14.79 -7.65 14.96
CA GLY A 287 14.54 -7.79 16.39
C GLY A 287 13.06 -7.78 16.76
N GLU A 288 12.71 -8.38 17.88
CA GLU A 288 11.40 -8.34 18.53
C GLU A 288 11.55 -7.86 19.98
N LEU A 289 10.65 -6.98 20.40
CA LEU A 289 10.58 -6.50 21.77
C LEU A 289 9.26 -6.94 22.41
N TYR A 290 9.30 -7.49 23.62
CA TYR A 290 8.14 -7.97 24.35
C TYR A 290 7.85 -7.08 25.54
N PHE A 291 6.61 -6.59 25.63
CA PHE A 291 6.12 -5.84 26.77
C PHE A 291 4.86 -6.51 27.32
N THR A 292 4.68 -6.48 28.64
CA THR A 292 3.45 -6.90 29.33
C THR A 292 2.74 -5.67 29.87
N TYR A 293 1.43 -5.57 29.71
CA TYR A 293 0.58 -4.50 30.20
C TYR A 293 -0.46 -4.99 31.18
#